data_0940e2bb98d79763e2fa17c4f571ccf4
#
_entry.id   0940e2bb98d79763e2fa17c4f571ccf4
#
_cell.length_a   1.000
_cell.length_b   1.000
_cell.length_c   1.000
_cell.angle_alpha   90.00
_cell.angle_beta   90.00
_cell.angle_gamma   90.00
#
_symmetry.space_group_name_H-M   'P 1'
#
loop_
_entity.id
_entity.type
_entity.pdbx_description
1 polymer ?
#
loop_
_entity_poly.entity_id
_entity_poly.type
_entity_poly.pdbx_seq_one_letter_code
_entity_poly.pdbx_strand_id
1 'polypeptide(L)'
;MDAIDRAILKELRDDARISFRDLGEAVGLSANAAADRVRRLVSSGTIRGFRAEIDPRAEGARLAAFVDLRLAHGTAADKFEAAMRAMPGVVSAALTTGNFDYTLRVAVADEPALVALIEGLRARGASETHSRIILRETVLR
;
A
#
# COMPACT_ATOMS: atom_id res chain seq x y z
N MET A 1 -5.48 17.54 16.17
CA MET A 1 -4.56 17.87 15.05
C MET A 1 -4.73 19.35 14.69
N ASP A 2 -3.69 20.16 14.88
CA ASP A 2 -3.67 21.61 14.63
C ASP A 2 -3.02 21.96 13.27
N ALA A 3 -2.83 23.24 12.99
CA ALA A 3 -2.21 23.70 11.73
C ALA A 3 -0.74 23.28 11.61
N ILE A 4 -0.01 23.29 12.73
CA ILE A 4 1.39 22.86 12.77
C ILE A 4 1.51 21.36 12.52
N ASP A 5 0.61 20.54 13.09
CA ASP A 5 0.59 19.11 12.82
C ASP A 5 0.34 18.81 11.33
N ARG A 6 -0.54 19.57 10.68
CA ARG A 6 -0.76 19.45 9.22
C ARG A 6 0.47 19.84 8.40
N ALA A 7 1.19 20.88 8.81
CA ALA A 7 2.43 21.28 8.17
C ALA A 7 3.51 20.20 8.33
N ILE A 8 3.68 19.65 9.53
CA ILE A 8 4.59 18.51 9.78
C ILE A 8 4.26 17.34 8.87
N LEU A 9 2.98 16.96 8.76
CA LEU A 9 2.57 15.84 7.90
C LEU A 9 2.84 16.11 6.42
N LYS A 10 2.77 17.36 5.97
CA LYS A 10 3.12 17.76 4.61
C LYS A 10 4.59 17.55 4.35
N GLU A 11 5.47 18.11 5.18
CA GLU A 11 6.93 17.96 5.06
C GLU A 11 7.34 16.48 5.08
N LEU A 12 6.76 15.68 6.00
CA LEU A 12 7.06 14.25 6.10
C LEU A 12 6.53 13.41 4.92
N ARG A 13 5.54 13.89 4.17
CA ARG A 13 5.11 13.24 2.91
C ARG A 13 6.10 13.47 1.79
N ASP A 14 6.72 14.65 1.76
CA ASP A 14 7.68 15.03 0.74
C ASP A 14 9.05 14.42 1.04
N ASP A 15 9.48 14.44 2.30
CA ASP A 15 10.70 13.79 2.76
C ASP A 15 10.50 13.13 4.14
N ALA A 16 10.26 11.83 4.17
CA ALA A 16 10.13 11.05 5.41
C ALA A 16 11.45 10.93 6.20
N ARG A 17 12.58 11.37 5.65
CA ARG A 17 13.91 11.36 6.28
C ARG A 17 14.41 12.72 6.69
N ILE A 18 13.60 13.77 6.54
CA ILE A 18 13.93 15.13 7.00
C ILE A 18 14.39 15.10 8.47
N SER A 19 15.44 15.83 8.78
CA SER A 19 15.89 15.92 10.17
C SER A 19 14.89 16.70 11.04
N PHE A 20 14.82 16.40 12.34
CA PHE A 20 13.95 17.18 13.24
C PHE A 20 14.35 18.65 13.35
N ARG A 21 15.61 18.98 13.05
CA ARG A 21 16.07 20.36 12.96
C ARG A 21 15.43 21.06 11.77
N ASP A 22 15.57 20.47 10.59
CA ASP A 22 15.06 21.07 9.35
C ASP A 22 13.53 21.08 9.35
N LEU A 23 12.91 20.03 9.88
CA LEU A 23 11.46 19.98 10.10
C LEU A 23 11.00 21.09 11.04
N GLY A 24 11.72 21.31 12.16
CA GLY A 24 11.43 22.39 13.09
C GLY A 24 11.52 23.77 12.42
N GLU A 25 12.59 24.02 11.67
CA GLU A 25 12.77 25.25 10.90
C GLU A 25 11.62 25.48 9.90
N ALA A 26 11.21 24.42 9.17
CA ALA A 26 10.13 24.49 8.19
C ALA A 26 8.76 24.84 8.80
N VAL A 27 8.50 24.41 10.05
CA VAL A 27 7.19 24.59 10.70
C VAL A 27 7.22 25.62 11.85
N GLY A 28 8.33 26.33 12.05
CA GLY A 28 8.47 27.35 13.08
C GLY A 28 8.58 26.80 14.51
N LEU A 29 9.21 25.65 14.68
CA LEU A 29 9.43 24.99 15.98
C LEU A 29 10.91 24.72 16.24
N SER A 30 11.26 24.47 17.52
CA SER A 30 12.54 23.85 17.86
C SER A 30 12.57 22.38 17.41
N ALA A 31 13.76 21.82 17.19
CA ALA A 31 13.94 20.41 16.84
C ALA A 31 13.26 19.46 17.86
N ASN A 32 13.38 19.75 19.16
CA ASN A 32 12.75 18.96 20.21
C ASN A 32 11.21 19.03 20.13
N ALA A 33 10.66 20.23 19.92
CA ALA A 33 9.21 20.41 19.80
C ALA A 33 8.66 19.71 18.57
N ALA A 34 9.38 19.73 17.43
CA ALA A 34 9.03 18.99 16.22
C ALA A 34 9.06 17.49 16.48
N ALA A 35 10.11 16.97 17.11
CA ALA A 35 10.23 15.55 17.48
C ALA A 35 9.10 15.09 18.40
N ASP A 36 8.72 15.90 19.39
CA ASP A 36 7.61 15.57 20.30
C ASP A 36 6.27 15.50 19.59
N ARG A 37 6.03 16.40 18.62
CA ARG A 37 4.82 16.37 17.80
C ARG A 37 4.77 15.14 16.91
N VAL A 38 5.88 14.80 16.24
CA VAL A 38 5.95 13.59 15.42
C VAL A 38 5.68 12.34 16.27
N ARG A 39 6.28 12.23 17.47
CA ARG A 39 6.01 11.12 18.40
C ARG A 39 4.53 11.00 18.75
N ARG A 40 3.86 12.12 19.01
CA ARG A 40 2.40 12.13 19.29
C ARG A 40 1.59 11.70 18.06
N LEU A 41 1.95 12.15 16.85
CA LEU A 41 1.28 11.75 15.62
C LEU A 41 1.46 10.25 15.33
N VAL A 42 2.60 9.68 15.67
CA VAL A 42 2.84 8.23 15.59
C VAL A 42 2.03 7.48 16.66
N SER A 43 2.08 7.91 17.92
CA SER A 43 1.37 7.23 19.02
C SER A 43 -0.14 7.28 18.88
N SER A 44 -0.69 8.33 18.25
CA SER A 44 -2.11 8.44 17.93
C SER A 44 -2.53 7.64 16.70
N GLY A 45 -1.59 7.02 15.98
CA GLY A 45 -1.86 6.31 14.73
C GLY A 45 -2.12 7.22 13.52
N THR A 46 -1.98 8.54 13.67
CA THR A 46 -2.09 9.48 12.54
C THR A 46 -0.96 9.23 11.53
N ILE A 47 0.27 9.05 12.00
CA ILE A 47 1.38 8.49 11.20
C ILE A 47 1.41 6.99 11.48
N ARG A 48 1.07 6.19 10.47
CA ARG A 48 1.02 4.72 10.57
C ARG A 48 2.37 4.05 10.37
N GLY A 49 3.39 4.80 9.96
CA GLY A 49 4.74 4.30 9.76
C GLY A 49 5.51 5.10 8.72
N PHE A 50 6.81 4.84 8.67
CA PHE A 50 7.75 5.35 7.67
C PHE A 50 8.22 4.16 6.84
N ARG A 51 8.14 4.25 5.52
CA ARG A 51 8.50 3.16 4.61
C ARG A 51 9.31 3.70 3.45
N ALA A 52 10.26 2.90 2.98
CA ALA A 52 10.92 3.16 1.71
C ALA A 52 9.98 2.78 0.56
N GLU A 53 9.94 3.61 -0.46
CA GLU A 53 9.36 3.28 -1.75
C GLU A 53 10.45 2.64 -2.60
N ILE A 54 10.30 1.35 -2.92
CA ILE A 54 11.29 0.57 -3.66
C ILE A 54 10.74 0.30 -5.05
N ASP A 55 11.56 0.49 -6.08
CA ASP A 55 11.18 0.13 -7.45
C ASP A 55 10.96 -1.40 -7.51
N PRO A 56 9.76 -1.87 -7.82
CA PRO A 56 9.47 -3.30 -7.92
C PRO A 56 10.38 -4.04 -8.91
N ARG A 57 10.95 -3.33 -9.90
CA ARG A 57 11.89 -3.91 -10.87
C ARG A 57 13.20 -4.33 -10.22
N ALA A 58 13.63 -3.61 -9.17
CA ALA A 58 14.80 -3.99 -8.39
C ALA A 58 14.61 -5.32 -7.66
N GLU A 59 13.36 -5.70 -7.37
CA GLU A 59 12.97 -6.97 -6.77
C GLU A 59 12.56 -8.01 -7.82
N GLY A 60 12.78 -7.73 -9.12
CA GLY A 60 12.51 -8.64 -10.22
C GLY A 60 11.08 -8.57 -10.79
N ALA A 61 10.21 -7.73 -10.26
CA ALA A 61 8.87 -7.56 -10.80
C ALA A 61 8.89 -6.65 -12.03
N ARG A 62 8.51 -7.20 -13.18
CA ARG A 62 8.49 -6.49 -14.48
C ARG A 62 7.09 -6.24 -15.00
N LEU A 63 6.09 -6.89 -14.41
CA LEU A 63 4.69 -6.78 -14.77
C LEU A 63 3.89 -6.40 -13.53
N ALA A 64 3.13 -5.32 -13.63
CA ALA A 64 2.17 -4.91 -12.62
C ALA A 64 0.74 -4.99 -13.19
N ALA A 65 -0.21 -5.38 -12.34
CA ALA A 65 -1.60 -5.48 -12.74
C ALA A 65 -2.55 -5.15 -11.59
N PHE A 66 -3.77 -4.76 -11.95
CA PHE A 66 -4.91 -4.86 -11.05
C PHE A 66 -5.62 -6.19 -11.30
N VAL A 67 -6.00 -6.85 -10.22
CA VAL A 67 -6.80 -8.08 -10.27
C VAL A 67 -8.06 -7.84 -9.44
N ASP A 68 -9.18 -7.69 -10.13
CA ASP A 68 -10.50 -7.67 -9.49
C ASP A 68 -10.97 -9.11 -9.32
N LEU A 69 -11.52 -9.44 -8.17
CA LEU A 69 -12.00 -10.78 -7.91
C LEU A 69 -13.30 -10.80 -7.09
N ARG A 70 -14.04 -11.88 -7.27
CA ARG A 70 -15.20 -12.23 -6.47
C ARG A 70 -14.91 -13.49 -5.66
N LEU A 71 -15.36 -13.53 -4.41
CA LEU A 71 -15.26 -14.72 -3.59
C LEU A 71 -16.32 -15.76 -4.00
N ALA A 72 -15.95 -17.02 -3.91
CA ALA A 72 -16.92 -18.11 -3.99
C ALA A 72 -17.85 -18.07 -2.77
N HIS A 73 -19.09 -18.47 -2.97
CA HIS A 73 -20.06 -18.55 -1.88
C HIS A 73 -19.52 -19.40 -0.72
N GLY A 74 -19.62 -18.88 0.48
CA GLY A 74 -19.13 -19.56 1.70
C GLY A 74 -17.64 -19.38 1.98
N THR A 75 -16.89 -18.68 1.14
CA THR A 75 -15.48 -18.34 1.44
C THR A 75 -15.44 -17.29 2.56
N ALA A 76 -14.73 -17.61 3.66
CA ALA A 76 -14.54 -16.69 4.77
C ALA A 76 -13.54 -15.60 4.38
N ALA A 77 -13.96 -14.34 4.40
CA ALA A 77 -13.17 -13.18 3.96
C ALA A 77 -11.87 -13.02 4.74
N ASP A 78 -11.89 -13.22 6.06
CA ASP A 78 -10.74 -13.14 6.95
C ASP A 78 -9.66 -14.16 6.60
N LYS A 79 -10.07 -15.41 6.30
CA LYS A 79 -9.16 -16.47 5.86
C LYS A 79 -8.57 -16.18 4.49
N PHE A 80 -9.38 -15.66 3.58
CA PHE A 80 -8.94 -15.26 2.26
C PHE A 80 -7.93 -14.10 2.33
N GLU A 81 -8.18 -13.09 3.16
CA GLU A 81 -7.26 -11.98 3.39
C GLU A 81 -5.92 -12.43 3.99
N ALA A 82 -5.97 -13.34 4.97
CA ALA A 82 -4.75 -13.91 5.56
C ALA A 82 -3.93 -14.66 4.51
N ALA A 83 -4.60 -15.43 3.63
CA ALA A 83 -3.95 -16.13 2.54
C ALA A 83 -3.34 -15.18 1.50
N MET A 84 -4.03 -14.11 1.13
CA MET A 84 -3.50 -13.09 0.20
C MET A 84 -2.25 -12.41 0.74
N ARG A 85 -2.18 -12.12 2.04
CA ARG A 85 -0.97 -11.52 2.67
C ARG A 85 0.28 -12.38 2.52
N ALA A 86 0.10 -13.69 2.47
CA ALA A 86 1.21 -14.63 2.34
C ALA A 86 1.58 -14.91 0.87
N MET A 87 0.83 -14.38 -0.10
CA MET A 87 1.09 -14.64 -1.53
C MET A 87 2.15 -13.66 -2.07
N PRO A 88 3.30 -14.18 -2.56
CA PRO A 88 4.26 -13.35 -3.26
C PRO A 88 3.62 -12.65 -4.46
N GLY A 89 4.00 -11.40 -4.70
CA GLY A 89 3.47 -10.60 -5.79
C GLY A 89 2.17 -9.84 -5.48
N VAL A 90 1.48 -10.11 -4.38
CA VAL A 90 0.37 -9.27 -3.92
C VAL A 90 0.94 -8.07 -3.16
N VAL A 91 0.76 -6.88 -3.74
CA VAL A 91 1.26 -5.61 -3.16
C VAL A 91 0.25 -5.00 -2.20
N SER A 92 -1.01 -4.97 -2.60
CA SER A 92 -2.11 -4.47 -1.78
C SER A 92 -3.43 -5.10 -2.21
N ALA A 93 -4.40 -5.09 -1.30
CA ALA A 93 -5.76 -5.51 -1.55
C ALA A 93 -6.74 -4.54 -0.88
N ALA A 94 -7.83 -4.24 -1.56
CA ALA A 94 -8.93 -3.45 -1.04
C ALA A 94 -10.24 -4.22 -1.22
N LEU A 95 -11.02 -4.34 -0.15
CA LEU A 95 -12.42 -4.77 -0.22
C LEU A 95 -13.23 -3.61 -0.81
N THR A 96 -14.01 -3.86 -1.83
CA THR A 96 -14.72 -2.83 -2.60
C THR A 96 -16.21 -3.11 -2.68
N THR A 97 -16.97 -2.06 -2.94
CA THR A 97 -18.38 -2.21 -3.35
C THR A 97 -18.47 -2.40 -4.85
N GLY A 98 -19.53 -3.02 -5.35
CA GLY A 98 -19.77 -3.20 -6.79
C GLY A 98 -19.76 -4.67 -7.21
N ASN A 99 -19.32 -4.92 -8.44
CA ASN A 99 -19.41 -6.26 -9.04
C ASN A 99 -18.35 -7.24 -8.53
N PHE A 100 -17.26 -6.75 -7.95
CA PHE A 100 -16.17 -7.54 -7.40
C PHE A 100 -16.04 -7.25 -5.91
N ASP A 101 -15.63 -8.25 -5.14
CA ASP A 101 -15.42 -8.11 -3.70
C ASP A 101 -14.08 -7.46 -3.39
N TYR A 102 -13.05 -7.78 -4.14
CA TYR A 102 -11.69 -7.24 -3.94
C TYR A 102 -11.08 -6.71 -5.23
N THR A 103 -10.31 -5.64 -5.08
CA THR A 103 -9.33 -5.19 -6.07
C THR A 103 -7.93 -5.33 -5.46
N LEU A 104 -7.09 -6.12 -6.11
CA LEU A 104 -5.68 -6.29 -5.74
C LEU A 104 -4.80 -5.49 -6.67
N ARG A 105 -3.72 -4.92 -6.12
CA ARG A 105 -2.56 -4.50 -6.90
C ARG A 105 -1.50 -5.59 -6.77
N VAL A 106 -1.02 -6.08 -7.89
CA VAL A 106 -0.02 -7.16 -7.96
C VAL A 106 1.19 -6.71 -8.76
N ALA A 107 2.37 -7.25 -8.41
CA ALA A 107 3.61 -7.03 -9.12
C ALA A 107 4.36 -8.37 -9.19
N VAL A 108 4.64 -8.84 -10.39
CA VAL A 108 5.19 -10.17 -10.68
C VAL A 108 6.29 -10.10 -11.73
N ALA A 109 7.08 -11.16 -11.87
CA ALA A 109 8.21 -11.18 -12.80
C ALA A 109 7.75 -11.08 -14.26
N ASP A 110 6.68 -11.80 -14.64
CA ASP A 110 6.24 -11.97 -16.01
C ASP A 110 4.77 -12.44 -16.08
N GLU A 111 4.30 -12.70 -17.30
CA GLU A 111 2.93 -13.18 -17.54
C GLU A 111 2.68 -14.58 -16.95
N PRO A 112 3.56 -15.59 -17.08
CA PRO A 112 3.39 -16.88 -16.40
C PRO A 112 3.23 -16.75 -14.87
N ALA A 113 3.99 -15.85 -14.24
CA ALA A 113 3.88 -15.58 -12.82
C ALA A 113 2.52 -14.93 -12.46
N LEU A 114 1.98 -14.06 -13.33
CA LEU A 114 0.63 -13.51 -13.15
C LEU A 114 -0.43 -14.61 -13.23
N VAL A 115 -0.33 -15.50 -14.20
CA VAL A 115 -1.25 -16.65 -14.34
C VAL A 115 -1.21 -17.53 -13.10
N ALA A 116 -0.01 -17.89 -12.63
CA ALA A 116 0.15 -18.70 -11.41
C ALA A 116 -0.44 -18.00 -10.17
N LEU A 117 -0.28 -16.69 -10.05
CA LEU A 117 -0.89 -15.91 -8.97
C LEU A 117 -2.41 -15.98 -9.03
N ILE A 118 -3.01 -15.80 -10.21
CA ILE A 118 -4.47 -15.89 -10.41
C ILE A 118 -5.00 -17.28 -10.07
N GLU A 119 -4.32 -18.33 -10.50
CA GLU A 119 -4.67 -19.70 -10.14
C GLU A 119 -4.57 -19.94 -8.63
N GLY A 120 -3.54 -19.36 -7.99
CA GLY A 120 -3.39 -19.37 -6.54
C GLY A 120 -4.54 -18.68 -5.81
N LEU A 121 -5.07 -17.58 -6.33
CA LEU A 121 -6.26 -16.89 -5.78
C LEU A 121 -7.50 -17.75 -5.93
N ARG A 122 -7.70 -18.38 -7.09
CA ARG A 122 -8.83 -19.29 -7.34
C ARG A 122 -8.81 -20.52 -6.42
N ALA A 123 -7.65 -21.12 -6.23
CA ALA A 123 -7.47 -22.24 -5.31
C ALA A 123 -7.80 -21.90 -3.86
N ARG A 124 -7.77 -20.60 -3.49
CA ARG A 124 -8.08 -20.10 -2.15
C ARG A 124 -9.49 -19.55 -1.99
N GLY A 125 -10.30 -19.58 -3.03
CA GLY A 125 -11.71 -19.21 -2.95
C GLY A 125 -12.16 -18.05 -3.82
N ALA A 126 -11.34 -17.54 -4.75
CA ALA A 126 -11.83 -16.63 -5.78
C ALA A 126 -12.61 -17.42 -6.83
N SER A 127 -13.87 -17.06 -7.07
CA SER A 127 -14.74 -17.67 -8.08
C SER A 127 -14.59 -17.03 -9.45
N GLU A 128 -14.33 -15.73 -9.47
CA GLU A 128 -14.18 -14.94 -10.69
C GLU A 128 -12.99 -13.99 -10.52
N THR A 129 -12.20 -13.84 -11.58
CA THR A 129 -11.04 -12.95 -11.59
C THR A 129 -10.98 -12.18 -12.90
N HIS A 130 -10.71 -10.89 -12.83
CA HIS A 130 -10.52 -10.02 -13.97
C HIS A 130 -9.20 -9.26 -13.79
N SER A 131 -8.23 -9.49 -14.67
CA SER A 131 -6.92 -8.85 -14.60
C SER A 131 -6.80 -7.73 -15.63
N ARG A 132 -6.16 -6.63 -15.21
CA ARG A 132 -5.85 -5.46 -16.06
C ARG A 132 -4.37 -5.13 -15.87
N ILE A 133 -3.57 -5.32 -16.91
CA ILE A 133 -2.14 -4.99 -16.88
C ILE A 133 -1.97 -3.48 -16.83
N ILE A 134 -1.11 -2.99 -15.93
CA ILE A 134 -0.75 -1.59 -15.80
C ILE A 134 0.33 -1.28 -16.84
N LEU A 135 -0.03 -0.54 -17.88
CA LEU A 135 0.92 -0.13 -18.93
C LEU A 135 1.78 1.06 -18.48
N ARG A 136 1.21 1.94 -17.67
CA ARG A 136 1.89 3.10 -17.09
C ARG A 136 1.18 3.49 -15.80
N GLU A 137 1.96 3.80 -14.79
CA GLU A 137 1.47 4.38 -13.54
C GLU A 137 2.09 5.77 -13.35
N THR A 138 1.28 6.74 -12.96
CA THR A 138 1.73 8.09 -12.63
C THR A 138 1.31 8.37 -11.18
N VAL A 139 2.28 8.61 -10.33
CA VAL A 139 2.02 9.02 -8.95
C VAL A 139 1.74 10.52 -8.96
N LEU A 140 0.53 10.89 -8.58
CA LEU A 140 0.10 12.28 -8.40
C LEU A 140 0.25 12.61 -6.92
N ARG A 141 1.21 13.50 -6.60
CA ARG A 141 1.47 13.99 -5.23
C ARG A 141 0.56 15.16 -4.89
#